data_1c8991a20dc44de4c35078341504b816
#
_entry.id   1c8991a20dc44de4c35078341504b816
#
_cell.length_a   1.000
_cell.length_b   1.000
_cell.length_c   1.000
_cell.angle_alpha   90.00
_cell.angle_beta   90.00
_cell.angle_gamma   90.00
#
_symmetry.space_group_name_H-M   'P 1'
#
loop_
_entity.id
_entity.type
_entity.pdbx_description
1 polymer ?
#
loop_
_entity_poly.entity_id
_entity_poly.type
_entity_poly.pdbx_seq_one_letter_code
_entity_poly.pdbx_strand_id
1 'polypeptide(L)'
;MVSEKKWTPEQLSAIETRGGPILVSAAAGSGKTAVLVERVIRMLTDENDPFDPASVLVVTFTKAAASEMKQRIRASLTERSAADPSNKVLRRCLASIGRLRVSTIDSFCIEFVREHYDRAKVSPDFKLLGEESK
;
A
#
# COMPACT_ATOMS: atom_id res chain seq x y z
N MET A 1 22.49 2.78 11.77
CA MET A 1 22.45 3.87 10.75
C MET A 1 21.53 3.41 9.65
N VAL A 2 20.35 4.01 9.54
CA VAL A 2 19.48 3.78 8.38
C VAL A 2 20.22 4.40 7.19
N SER A 3 20.63 3.60 6.23
CA SER A 3 21.21 4.10 4.98
C SER A 3 20.14 4.93 4.28
N GLU A 4 20.26 6.24 4.30
CA GLU A 4 19.38 7.11 3.52
C GLU A 4 19.52 6.72 2.05
N LYS A 5 18.51 6.06 1.53
CA LYS A 5 18.44 5.72 0.12
C LYS A 5 18.41 7.03 -0.67
N LYS A 6 19.45 7.30 -1.46
CA LYS A 6 19.48 8.47 -2.33
C LYS A 6 18.46 8.28 -3.45
N TRP A 7 17.42 9.10 -3.43
CA TRP A 7 16.41 9.17 -4.48
C TRP A 7 16.83 10.16 -5.56
N THR A 8 16.56 9.87 -6.82
CA THR A 8 16.71 10.87 -7.89
C THR A 8 15.63 11.96 -7.76
N PRO A 9 15.82 13.14 -8.37
CA PRO A 9 14.80 14.20 -8.35
C PRO A 9 13.43 13.74 -8.85
N GLU A 10 13.38 12.91 -9.89
CA GLU A 10 12.16 12.36 -10.46
C GLU A 10 11.49 11.38 -9.48
N GLN A 11 12.28 10.53 -8.81
CA GLN A 11 11.80 9.62 -7.79
C GLN A 11 11.24 10.38 -6.59
N LEU A 12 11.93 11.43 -6.13
CA LEU A 12 11.44 12.30 -5.06
C LEU A 12 10.13 12.98 -5.45
N SER A 13 10.03 13.50 -6.65
CA SER A 13 8.79 14.09 -7.17
C SER A 13 7.64 13.08 -7.13
N ALA A 14 7.87 11.83 -7.57
CA ALA A 14 6.86 10.76 -7.50
C ALA A 14 6.49 10.39 -6.05
N ILE A 15 7.43 10.46 -5.10
CA ILE A 15 7.21 10.16 -3.69
C ILE A 15 6.40 11.28 -3.00
N GLU A 16 6.67 12.55 -3.31
CA GLU A 16 6.19 13.69 -2.54
C GLU A 16 4.96 14.38 -3.11
N THR A 17 4.72 14.28 -4.42
CA THR A 17 3.55 14.92 -5.05
C THR A 17 2.24 14.48 -4.40
N ARG A 18 1.40 15.43 -4.03
CA ARG A 18 0.06 15.26 -3.42
C ARG A 18 -0.97 16.08 -4.20
N GLY A 19 -2.23 15.89 -3.88
CA GLY A 19 -3.32 16.74 -4.36
C GLY A 19 -3.85 16.41 -5.76
N GLY A 20 -3.48 15.26 -6.36
CA GLY A 20 -4.01 14.83 -7.64
C GLY A 20 -3.47 13.50 -8.14
N PRO A 21 -4.00 12.98 -9.25
CA PRO A 21 -3.49 11.76 -9.86
C PRO A 21 -2.10 12.00 -10.43
N ILE A 22 -1.21 11.03 -10.25
CA ILE A 22 0.12 11.01 -10.86
C ILE A 22 0.31 9.74 -11.66
N LEU A 23 0.95 9.86 -12.82
CA LEU A 23 1.38 8.74 -13.64
C LEU A 23 2.90 8.66 -13.60
N VAL A 24 3.43 7.51 -13.17
CA VAL A 24 4.86 7.24 -13.15
C VAL A 24 5.20 6.25 -14.25
N SER A 25 5.87 6.73 -15.28
CA SER A 25 6.42 5.88 -16.35
C SER A 25 7.92 5.68 -16.13
N ALA A 26 8.35 4.43 -16.06
CA ALA A 26 9.75 4.11 -15.83
C ALA A 26 10.07 2.69 -16.35
N ALA A 27 11.31 2.49 -16.82
CA ALA A 27 11.79 1.21 -17.30
C ALA A 27 11.78 0.12 -16.21
N ALA A 28 11.83 -1.14 -16.61
CA ALA A 28 12.02 -2.25 -15.68
C ALA A 28 13.34 -2.05 -14.90
N GLY A 29 13.34 -2.37 -13.60
CA GLY A 29 14.52 -2.19 -12.75
C GLY A 29 14.80 -0.76 -12.27
N SER A 30 14.00 0.23 -12.67
CA SER A 30 14.14 1.64 -12.25
C SER A 30 13.77 1.94 -10.79
N GLY A 31 13.38 0.92 -10.03
CA GLY A 31 13.02 1.07 -8.63
C GLY A 31 11.56 1.50 -8.37
N LYS A 32 10.64 1.35 -9.35
CA LYS A 32 9.22 1.71 -9.18
C LYS A 32 8.59 1.21 -7.89
N THR A 33 8.81 -0.06 -7.55
CA THR A 33 8.28 -0.66 -6.32
C THR A 33 8.84 0.03 -5.07
N ALA A 34 10.12 0.36 -5.07
CA ALA A 34 10.75 1.07 -3.96
C ALA A 34 10.20 2.49 -3.80
N VAL A 35 9.97 3.19 -4.91
CA VAL A 35 9.33 4.52 -4.93
C VAL A 35 7.91 4.45 -4.38
N LEU A 36 7.13 3.44 -4.78
CA LEU A 36 5.76 3.26 -4.29
C LEU A 36 5.74 2.94 -2.78
N VAL A 37 6.61 2.05 -2.32
CA VAL A 37 6.75 1.74 -0.89
C VAL A 37 7.08 3.00 -0.10
N GLU A 38 8.08 3.76 -0.54
CA GLU A 38 8.48 5.01 0.12
C GLU A 38 7.35 6.05 0.12
N ARG A 39 6.64 6.20 -1.00
CA ARG A 39 5.48 7.09 -1.09
C ARG A 39 4.41 6.73 -0.05
N VAL A 40 4.03 5.45 0.02
CA VAL A 40 3.04 4.98 0.99
C VAL A 40 3.52 5.27 2.42
N ILE A 41 4.78 4.97 2.74
CA ILE A 41 5.33 5.23 4.07
C ILE A 41 5.26 6.72 4.41
N ARG A 42 5.71 7.61 3.52
CA ARG A 42 5.66 9.06 3.76
C ARG A 42 4.24 9.58 3.91
N MET A 43 3.26 9.03 3.19
CA MET A 43 1.85 9.38 3.38
C MET A 43 1.33 8.97 4.76
N LEU A 44 1.70 7.77 5.23
CA LEU A 44 1.25 7.22 6.51
C LEU A 44 1.97 7.86 7.71
N THR A 45 3.16 8.41 7.51
CA THR A 45 4.03 8.96 8.57
C THR A 45 4.25 10.46 8.47
N ASP A 46 3.47 11.16 7.66
CA ASP A 46 3.50 12.62 7.61
C ASP A 46 3.21 13.19 9.01
N GLU A 47 4.03 14.14 9.44
CA GLU A 47 3.91 14.71 10.79
C GLU A 47 2.73 15.67 10.92
N ASN A 48 2.33 16.31 9.83
CA ASN A 48 1.27 17.31 9.80
C ASN A 48 -0.09 16.72 9.44
N ASP A 49 -0.11 15.80 8.47
CA ASP A 49 -1.35 15.21 7.94
C ASP A 49 -1.14 13.72 7.59
N PRO A 50 -0.97 12.84 8.58
CA PRO A 50 -0.76 11.42 8.33
C PRO A 50 -2.06 10.76 7.84
N PHE A 51 -1.98 10.04 6.72
CA PHE A 51 -3.09 9.24 6.24
C PHE A 51 -3.40 8.09 7.21
N ASP A 52 -4.69 7.82 7.44
CA ASP A 52 -5.09 6.58 8.13
C ASP A 52 -4.77 5.39 7.21
N PRO A 53 -4.04 4.37 7.68
CA PRO A 53 -3.80 3.16 6.90
C PRO A 53 -5.07 2.53 6.29
N ALA A 54 -6.21 2.63 6.96
CA ALA A 54 -7.48 2.13 6.45
C ALA A 54 -8.02 2.91 5.24
N SER A 55 -7.58 4.13 5.01
CA SER A 55 -7.98 4.97 3.87
C SER A 55 -7.10 4.75 2.63
N VAL A 56 -6.03 3.96 2.74
CA VAL A 56 -5.08 3.71 1.66
C VAL A 56 -5.31 2.31 1.09
N LEU A 57 -5.45 2.25 -0.23
CA LEU A 57 -5.53 1.01 -0.99
C LEU A 57 -4.34 0.92 -1.96
N VAL A 58 -3.59 -0.17 -1.89
CA VAL A 58 -2.53 -0.50 -2.83
C VAL A 58 -2.95 -1.73 -3.61
N VAL A 59 -3.01 -1.63 -4.93
CA VAL A 59 -3.36 -2.76 -5.80
C VAL A 59 -2.19 -3.20 -6.67
N THR A 60 -2.10 -4.50 -6.87
CA THR A 60 -1.09 -5.16 -7.70
C THR A 60 -1.74 -6.15 -8.64
N PHE A 61 -0.99 -6.67 -9.61
CA PHE A 61 -1.51 -7.70 -10.52
C PHE A 61 -1.45 -9.12 -9.95
N THR A 62 -0.51 -9.40 -9.05
CA THR A 62 -0.32 -10.75 -8.50
C THR A 62 -0.36 -10.76 -6.98
N LYS A 63 -0.84 -11.88 -6.42
CA LYS A 63 -0.85 -12.10 -4.97
C LYS A 63 0.56 -12.05 -4.38
N ALA A 64 1.56 -12.57 -5.11
CA ALA A 64 2.95 -12.53 -4.69
C ALA A 64 3.46 -11.08 -4.57
N ALA A 65 3.19 -10.23 -5.57
CA ALA A 65 3.56 -8.83 -5.53
C ALA A 65 2.85 -8.07 -4.40
N ALA A 66 1.58 -8.36 -4.14
CA ALA A 66 0.83 -7.77 -3.02
C ALA A 66 1.45 -8.14 -1.67
N SER A 67 1.78 -9.42 -1.49
CA SER A 67 2.44 -9.92 -0.26
C SER A 67 3.81 -9.28 -0.06
N GLU A 68 4.63 -9.24 -1.11
CA GLU A 68 5.95 -8.60 -1.08
C GLU A 68 5.85 -7.11 -0.73
N MET A 69 4.91 -6.39 -1.34
CA MET A 69 4.67 -4.98 -1.06
C MET A 69 4.32 -4.76 0.42
N LYS A 70 3.39 -5.55 0.96
CA LYS A 70 2.98 -5.49 2.36
C LYS A 70 4.14 -5.75 3.31
N GLN A 71 4.97 -6.75 3.02
CA GLN A 71 6.16 -7.06 3.80
C GLN A 71 7.18 -5.92 3.78
N ARG A 72 7.46 -5.33 2.62
CA ARG A 72 8.40 -4.21 2.46
C ARG A 72 7.95 -2.98 3.23
N ILE A 73 6.66 -2.62 3.15
CA ILE A 73 6.10 -1.48 3.92
C ILE A 73 6.27 -1.73 5.42
N ARG A 74 5.88 -2.91 5.89
CA ARG A 74 5.98 -3.26 7.31
C ARG A 74 7.43 -3.27 7.81
N ALA A 75 8.34 -3.88 7.07
CA ALA A 75 9.76 -3.95 7.42
C ALA A 75 10.37 -2.55 7.54
N SER A 76 10.12 -1.68 6.57
CA SER A 76 10.63 -0.30 6.59
C SER A 76 10.05 0.53 7.75
N LEU A 77 8.77 0.38 8.08
CA LEU A 77 8.17 1.05 9.24
C LEU A 77 8.76 0.54 10.55
N THR A 78 9.00 -0.78 10.66
CA THR A 78 9.63 -1.38 11.84
C THR A 78 11.04 -0.86 12.04
N GLU A 79 11.85 -0.80 10.98
CA GLU A 79 13.20 -0.28 11.00
C GLU A 79 13.23 1.21 11.43
N ARG A 80 12.37 2.03 10.85
CA ARG A 80 12.26 3.47 11.20
C ARG A 80 11.81 3.67 12.64
N SER A 81 10.84 2.89 13.10
CA SER A 81 10.35 2.96 14.49
C SER A 81 11.42 2.50 15.49
N ALA A 82 12.27 1.55 15.12
CA ALA A 82 13.40 1.12 15.95
C ALA A 82 14.51 2.17 15.98
N ALA A 83 14.74 2.88 14.87
CA ALA A 83 15.73 3.96 14.79
C ALA A 83 15.31 5.21 15.56
N ASP A 84 14.01 5.51 15.64
CA ASP A 84 13.44 6.61 16.42
C ASP A 84 12.24 6.13 17.27
N PRO A 85 12.51 5.50 18.42
CA PRO A 85 11.45 5.01 19.31
C PRO A 85 10.60 6.12 19.95
N SER A 86 11.06 7.36 19.93
CA SER A 86 10.34 8.51 20.47
C SER A 86 9.25 9.02 19.54
N ASN A 87 9.33 8.71 18.25
CA ASN A 87 8.40 9.18 17.23
C ASN A 87 7.01 8.53 17.38
N LYS A 88 6.07 9.33 17.86
CA LYS A 88 4.69 8.89 18.13
C LYS A 88 3.95 8.50 16.83
N VAL A 89 4.23 9.20 15.72
CA VAL A 89 3.57 8.95 14.43
C VAL A 89 3.98 7.58 13.90
N LEU A 90 5.28 7.26 13.89
CA LEU A 90 5.79 5.95 13.47
C LEU A 90 5.20 4.82 14.30
N ARG A 91 5.18 4.96 15.64
CA ARG A 91 4.59 3.93 16.52
C ARG A 91 3.11 3.73 16.28
N ARG A 92 2.34 4.82 16.13
CA ARG A 92 0.91 4.77 15.84
C ARG A 92 0.65 4.10 14.47
N CYS A 93 1.42 4.49 13.46
CA CYS A 93 1.34 3.91 12.13
C CYS A 93 1.62 2.40 12.16
N LEU A 94 2.70 1.97 12.84
CA LEU A 94 3.07 0.56 12.96
C LEU A 94 1.99 -0.25 13.69
N ALA A 95 1.36 0.31 14.73
CA ALA A 95 0.27 -0.35 15.45
C ALA A 95 -0.98 -0.55 14.58
N SER A 96 -1.25 0.35 13.64
CA SER A 96 -2.43 0.33 12.76
C SER A 96 -2.16 -0.19 11.35
N ILE A 97 -0.92 -0.58 11.01
CA ILE A 97 -0.53 -0.99 9.65
C ILE A 97 -1.30 -2.22 9.14
N GLY A 98 -1.82 -3.04 10.03
CA GLY A 98 -2.69 -4.18 9.66
C GLY A 98 -3.95 -3.76 8.92
N ARG A 99 -4.39 -2.51 9.05
CA ARG A 99 -5.56 -1.94 8.36
C ARG A 99 -5.26 -1.48 6.93
N LEU A 100 -3.98 -1.36 6.55
CA LEU A 100 -3.59 -1.03 5.18
C LEU A 100 -4.01 -2.14 4.23
N ARG A 101 -4.80 -1.80 3.22
CA ARG A 101 -5.25 -2.73 2.19
C ARG A 101 -4.22 -2.82 1.08
N VAL A 102 -3.57 -3.98 0.96
CA VAL A 102 -2.66 -4.31 -0.16
C VAL A 102 -3.14 -5.63 -0.75
N SER A 103 -3.63 -5.62 -1.97
CA SER A 103 -4.24 -6.78 -2.60
C SER A 103 -4.13 -6.76 -4.13
N THR A 104 -4.55 -7.82 -4.79
CA THR A 104 -4.81 -7.75 -6.24
C THR A 104 -6.12 -7.02 -6.51
N ILE A 105 -6.30 -6.52 -7.74
CA ILE A 105 -7.55 -5.89 -8.18
C ILE A 105 -8.72 -6.85 -7.99
N ASP A 106 -8.58 -8.10 -8.40
CA ASP A 106 -9.63 -9.11 -8.26
C ASP A 106 -10.00 -9.37 -6.80
N SER A 107 -8.99 -9.54 -5.93
CA SER A 107 -9.24 -9.73 -4.49
C SER A 107 -9.97 -8.55 -3.88
N PHE A 108 -9.56 -7.33 -4.23
CA PHE A 108 -10.23 -6.12 -3.78
C PHE A 108 -11.69 -6.07 -4.26
N CYS A 109 -11.96 -6.35 -5.53
CA CYS A 109 -13.31 -6.36 -6.09
C CYS A 109 -14.20 -7.39 -5.39
N ILE A 110 -13.67 -8.58 -5.10
CA ILE A 110 -14.40 -9.64 -4.40
C ILE A 110 -14.77 -9.19 -2.97
N GLU A 111 -13.80 -8.65 -2.24
CA GLU A 111 -14.04 -8.13 -0.89
C GLU A 111 -15.05 -6.99 -0.90
N PHE A 112 -14.91 -6.05 -1.84
CA PHE A 112 -15.84 -4.92 -2.00
C PHE A 112 -17.27 -5.39 -2.28
N VAL A 113 -17.45 -6.38 -3.17
CA VAL A 113 -18.79 -6.95 -3.45
C VAL A 113 -19.36 -7.66 -2.23
N ARG A 114 -18.52 -8.36 -1.44
CA ARG A 114 -18.96 -9.00 -0.19
C ARG A 114 -19.37 -8.00 0.88
N GLU A 115 -18.66 -6.88 1.00
CA GLU A 115 -19.01 -5.80 1.93
C GLU A 115 -20.29 -5.08 1.53
N HIS A 116 -20.66 -5.11 0.23
CA HIS A 116 -21.80 -4.39 -0.35
C HIS A 116 -22.75 -5.31 -1.11
N TYR A 117 -22.91 -6.54 -0.66
CA TYR A 117 -23.68 -7.59 -1.33
C TYR A 117 -25.14 -7.20 -1.59
N ASP A 118 -25.74 -6.42 -0.71
CA ASP A 118 -27.09 -5.88 -0.82
C ASP A 118 -27.26 -4.95 -2.03
N ARG A 119 -26.30 -4.05 -2.24
CA ARG A 119 -26.25 -3.15 -3.39
C ARG A 119 -25.90 -3.87 -4.68
N ALA A 120 -25.00 -4.83 -4.60
CA ALA A 120 -24.60 -5.67 -5.73
C ALA A 120 -25.69 -6.67 -6.14
N LYS A 121 -26.75 -6.85 -5.32
CA LYS A 121 -27.84 -7.82 -5.54
C LYS A 121 -27.36 -9.25 -5.72
N VAL A 122 -26.31 -9.63 -4.96
CA VAL A 122 -25.78 -10.98 -4.93
C VAL A 122 -25.95 -11.60 -3.54
N SER A 123 -25.91 -12.93 -3.45
CA SER A 123 -25.89 -13.59 -2.14
C SER A 123 -24.59 -13.25 -1.39
N PRO A 124 -24.62 -13.02 -0.06
CA PRO A 124 -23.40 -12.83 0.73
C PRO A 124 -22.46 -14.03 0.64
N ASP A 125 -23.00 -15.22 0.40
CA ASP A 125 -22.25 -16.48 0.26
C ASP A 125 -21.89 -16.80 -1.21
N PHE A 126 -21.87 -15.81 -2.11
CA PHE A 126 -21.56 -16.05 -3.50
C PHE A 126 -20.18 -16.72 -3.66
N LYS A 127 -20.11 -17.63 -4.60
CA LYS A 127 -18.86 -18.31 -4.98
C LYS A 127 -18.43 -17.83 -6.36
N LEU A 128 -17.10 -17.68 -6.52
CA LEU A 128 -16.54 -17.45 -7.85
C LEU A 128 -16.64 -18.76 -8.65
N LEU A 129 -17.10 -18.66 -9.88
CA LEU A 129 -17.02 -19.79 -10.81
C LEU A 129 -15.54 -20.04 -11.14
N GLY A 130 -15.04 -21.23 -10.83
CA GLY A 130 -13.71 -21.66 -11.25
C GLY A 130 -13.66 -21.84 -12.77
N GLU A 131 -12.47 -21.79 -13.36
CA GLU A 131 -12.26 -22.03 -14.79
C GLU A 131 -12.66 -23.45 -15.24
N GLU A 132 -12.94 -24.37 -14.32
CA GLU A 132 -13.34 -25.76 -14.57
C GLU A 132 -14.85 -25.93 -14.83
N SER A 133 -15.63 -24.86 -14.86
CA SER A 133 -17.09 -24.92 -15.08
C SER A 133 -17.47 -24.60 -16.54
N LYS A 134 -16.62 -25.04 -17.50
CA LYS A 134 -16.96 -24.99 -18.94
C LYS A 134 -17.22 -26.39 -19.45
#